data_ca081f4729bcd53b82e55ef37acadfef
#
_entry.id   ca081f4729bcd53b82e55ef37acadfef
#
_cell.length_a   1.000
_cell.length_b   1.000
_cell.length_c   1.000
_cell.angle_alpha   90.00
_cell.angle_beta   90.00
_cell.angle_gamma   90.00
#
_symmetry.space_group_name_H-M   'P 1'
#
loop_
_entity.id
_entity.type
_entity.pdbx_description
1 polymer ?
#
loop_
_entity_poly.entity_id
_entity_poly.type
_entity_poly.pdbx_seq_one_letter_code
_entity_poly.pdbx_strand_id
1 'polypeptide(L)'
;MAKFIFITGGVVSSLCKGISAASIGKLLEARGLTTTLIKCDPYLNVDPGTMNPYQHGEVYVTQDGAETDLDLGHYERFTNAQIKQDNNLTTGKIYYSVIMKERRGDYLGKTVQIIPHITDEIKKSIKKVAKERDVDVTIVEIGGTVGDIESLPFLEAIRQMRWELGVGYALNIHVTXXXXGIIPDILLCRTEKHILKEEREKIALFCNVDKEAVIEASDVKYIYEVPLLFKREGLDDLILKRLNIKSEEKDLKEWEDVVVKRLKNPQKELRIAVVG
;
A
#
# COMPACT_ATOMS: atom_id res chain seq x y z
N MET A 1 -13.04 13.78 -6.65
CA MET A 1 -13.03 12.91 -5.45
C MET A 1 -11.90 11.91 -5.62
N ALA A 2 -11.00 11.82 -4.66
CA ALA A 2 -9.85 10.91 -4.73
C ALA A 2 -10.30 9.45 -4.87
N LYS A 3 -9.57 8.67 -5.66
CA LYS A 3 -9.76 7.23 -5.78
C LYS A 3 -8.87 6.51 -4.77
N PHE A 4 -9.23 5.29 -4.38
CA PHE A 4 -8.50 4.55 -3.35
C PHE A 4 -8.08 3.18 -3.86
N ILE A 5 -6.84 2.81 -3.57
CA ILE A 5 -6.31 1.46 -3.80
C ILE A 5 -5.88 0.91 -2.45
N PHE A 6 -6.51 -0.16 -2.00
CA PHE A 6 -6.13 -0.84 -0.76
C PHE A 6 -5.25 -2.02 -1.11
N ILE A 7 -4.09 -2.12 -0.47
CA ILE A 7 -3.14 -3.21 -0.69
C ILE A 7 -3.11 -4.07 0.56
N THR A 8 -3.50 -5.33 0.42
CA THR A 8 -3.50 -6.32 1.49
C THR A 8 -2.58 -7.46 1.11
N GLY A 9 -2.18 -8.26 2.08
CA GLY A 9 -1.29 -9.39 1.79
C GLY A 9 -1.55 -10.63 2.63
N GLY A 10 -1.09 -11.74 2.11
CA GLY A 10 -1.17 -13.05 2.76
C GLY A 10 0.03 -13.37 3.63
N VAL A 11 0.28 -14.65 3.85
CA VAL A 11 1.17 -15.20 4.89
C VAL A 11 2.63 -14.74 4.80
N VAL A 12 3.13 -14.38 3.63
CA VAL A 12 4.54 -13.99 3.49
C VAL A 12 4.62 -12.46 3.45
N SER A 13 4.58 -11.85 4.62
CA SER A 13 4.50 -10.39 4.78
C SER A 13 5.76 -9.65 4.31
N SER A 14 6.93 -10.27 4.42
CA SER A 14 8.21 -9.66 4.01
C SER A 14 8.32 -9.44 2.50
N LEU A 15 7.34 -9.91 1.73
CA LEU A 15 7.41 -9.89 0.28
C LEU A 15 6.59 -8.77 -0.33
N CYS A 16 6.98 -7.54 -0.03
CA CYS A 16 6.79 -6.50 -1.02
C CYS A 16 5.42 -5.85 -1.12
N LYS A 17 4.60 -5.84 -0.05
CA LYS A 17 3.44 -4.94 -0.05
C LYS A 17 3.91 -3.49 -0.25
N GLY A 18 4.94 -3.08 0.53
CA GLY A 18 5.51 -1.73 0.42
C GLY A 18 6.07 -1.44 -0.97
N ILE A 19 6.87 -2.37 -1.50
CA ILE A 19 7.43 -2.23 -2.85
C ILE A 19 6.31 -2.24 -3.91
N SER A 20 5.30 -3.09 -3.73
CA SER A 20 4.15 -3.12 -4.65
C SER A 20 3.38 -1.80 -4.62
N ALA A 21 3.13 -1.27 -3.40
CA ALA A 21 2.46 0.02 -3.23
C ALA A 21 3.25 1.14 -3.91
N ALA A 22 4.55 1.20 -3.63
CA ALA A 22 5.45 2.19 -4.23
C ALA A 22 5.50 2.07 -5.76
N SER A 23 5.55 0.84 -6.28
CA SER A 23 5.60 0.58 -7.72
C SER A 23 4.31 0.98 -8.42
N ILE A 24 3.16 0.71 -7.78
CA ILE A 24 1.85 1.15 -8.30
C ILE A 24 1.80 2.69 -8.31
N GLY A 25 2.27 3.33 -7.24
CA GLY A 25 2.39 4.79 -7.20
C GLY A 25 3.20 5.32 -8.37
N LYS A 26 4.36 4.72 -8.63
CA LYS A 26 5.21 5.09 -9.76
C LYS A 26 4.51 4.92 -11.12
N LEU A 27 3.79 3.82 -11.30
CA LEU A 27 3.04 3.57 -12.53
C LEU A 27 1.97 4.65 -12.76
N LEU A 28 1.23 5.00 -11.71
CA LEU A 28 0.16 6.01 -11.81
C LEU A 28 0.75 7.40 -12.06
N GLU A 29 1.88 7.74 -11.43
CA GLU A 29 2.59 8.99 -11.73
C GLU A 29 3.07 9.03 -13.19
N ALA A 30 3.53 7.92 -13.73
CA ALA A 30 3.91 7.83 -15.14
C ALA A 30 2.71 8.04 -16.07
N ARG A 31 1.49 7.85 -15.56
CA ARG A 31 0.25 8.17 -16.29
C ARG A 31 -0.22 9.60 -16.03
N GLY A 32 0.58 10.42 -15.36
CA GLY A 32 0.27 11.83 -15.09
C GLY A 32 -0.65 12.05 -13.90
N LEU A 33 -0.88 11.04 -13.08
CA LEU A 33 -1.74 11.15 -11.90
C LEU A 33 -0.91 11.54 -10.67
N THR A 34 -1.54 12.30 -9.77
CA THR A 34 -0.94 12.60 -8.47
C THR A 34 -1.32 11.52 -7.47
N THR A 35 -0.35 11.09 -6.65
CA THR A 35 -0.57 10.02 -5.67
C THR A 35 -0.11 10.40 -4.28
N THR A 36 -0.70 9.76 -3.28
CA THR A 36 -0.15 9.68 -1.93
C THR A 36 -0.28 8.24 -1.43
N LEU A 37 0.59 7.87 -0.50
CA LEU A 37 0.61 6.51 0.04
C LEU A 37 0.47 6.58 1.56
N ILE A 38 -0.29 5.64 2.12
CA ILE A 38 -0.54 5.55 3.56
C ILE A 38 -0.18 4.13 4.00
N LYS A 39 0.59 4.04 5.08
CA LYS A 39 0.89 2.77 5.75
C LYS A 39 -0.02 2.64 6.97
N CYS A 40 -0.74 1.52 7.05
CA CYS A 40 -1.55 1.17 8.23
C CYS A 40 -0.89 0.01 8.95
N ASP A 41 -0.37 0.25 10.15
CA ASP A 41 0.36 -0.75 10.93
C ASP A 41 -0.50 -1.27 12.07
N PRO A 42 -0.69 -2.59 12.18
CA PRO A 42 -1.61 -3.15 13.18
C PRO A 42 -1.05 -3.25 14.61
N TYR A 43 0.18 -2.82 14.86
CA TYR A 43 0.71 -2.85 16.21
C TYR A 43 0.16 -1.72 17.10
N LEU A 44 0.21 -1.92 18.42
CA LEU A 44 -0.32 -0.99 19.43
C LEU A 44 0.63 0.17 19.75
N ASN A 45 1.86 0.14 19.28
CA ASN A 45 2.77 1.28 19.48
C ASN A 45 2.21 2.52 18.78
N VAL A 46 2.34 3.67 19.41
CA VAL A 46 1.86 4.92 18.79
C VAL A 46 2.72 5.26 17.56
N ASP A 47 4.01 5.00 17.66
CA ASP A 47 4.96 5.13 16.55
C ASP A 47 6.07 4.07 16.74
N PRO A 48 6.90 3.83 15.73
CA PRO A 48 7.94 2.80 15.82
C PRO A 48 9.24 3.27 16.51
N GLY A 49 9.35 4.53 16.94
CA GLY A 49 10.58 5.10 17.46
C GLY A 49 11.19 4.39 18.67
N THR A 50 10.34 3.77 19.50
CA THR A 50 10.80 3.02 20.67
C THR A 50 10.82 1.50 20.45
N MET A 51 10.52 1.05 19.24
CA MET A 51 10.46 -0.39 18.94
C MET A 51 11.87 -0.94 18.75
N ASN A 52 12.04 -2.22 19.11
CA ASN A 52 13.30 -2.92 18.95
C ASN A 52 13.60 -3.12 17.44
N PRO A 53 14.70 -2.57 16.91
CA PRO A 53 14.99 -2.70 15.49
C PRO A 53 15.25 -4.14 15.02
N TYR A 54 15.64 -5.05 15.92
CA TYR A 54 15.80 -6.46 15.56
C TYR A 54 14.45 -7.18 15.35
N GLN A 55 13.38 -6.63 15.92
CA GLN A 55 12.03 -7.20 15.75
C GLN A 55 11.23 -6.51 14.66
N HIS A 56 11.33 -5.19 14.60
CA HIS A 56 10.50 -4.37 13.72
C HIS A 56 11.24 -3.93 12.44
N GLY A 57 12.54 -3.84 12.50
CA GLY A 57 13.35 -3.20 11.46
C GLY A 57 13.65 -1.74 11.82
N GLU A 58 14.32 -1.08 10.93
CA GLU A 58 14.74 0.31 11.12
C GLU A 58 13.55 1.25 10.95
N VAL A 59 13.61 2.40 11.62
CA VAL A 59 12.61 3.46 11.43
C VAL A 59 13.03 4.37 10.28
N TYR A 60 12.04 4.94 9.62
CA TYR A 60 12.22 5.96 8.61
C TYR A 60 11.76 7.29 9.21
N VAL A 61 12.57 8.33 9.08
CA VAL A 61 12.23 9.67 9.59
C VAL A 61 11.74 10.52 8.42
N THR A 62 10.52 10.98 8.49
CA THR A 62 9.90 11.81 7.46
C THR A 62 10.45 13.24 7.49
N GLN A 63 10.16 14.00 6.43
CA GLN A 63 10.63 15.38 6.32
C GLN A 63 10.11 16.28 7.46
N ASP A 64 8.95 15.97 8.02
CA ASP A 64 8.39 16.70 9.18
C ASP A 64 8.86 16.13 10.52
N GLY A 65 9.86 15.23 10.52
CA GLY A 65 10.54 14.75 11.71
C GLY A 65 9.86 13.60 12.44
N ALA A 66 8.85 12.98 11.82
CA ALA A 66 8.16 11.85 12.45
C ALA A 66 8.90 10.54 12.23
N GLU A 67 8.99 9.73 13.27
CA GLU A 67 9.50 8.36 13.18
C GLU A 67 8.38 7.45 12.68
N THR A 68 8.65 6.72 11.60
CA THR A 68 7.63 5.94 10.88
C THR A 68 8.20 4.59 10.44
N ASP A 69 7.33 3.75 9.90
CA ASP A 69 7.71 2.47 9.31
C ASP A 69 8.64 2.66 8.09
N LEU A 70 9.57 1.73 7.91
CA LEU A 70 10.56 1.76 6.83
C LEU A 70 9.91 1.80 5.43
N ASP A 71 8.72 1.25 5.26
CA ASP A 71 8.02 1.27 3.97
C ASP A 71 7.79 2.70 3.45
N LEU A 72 7.69 3.70 4.34
CA LEU A 72 7.54 5.08 3.92
C LEU A 72 8.78 5.56 3.13
N GLY A 73 9.95 5.02 3.46
CA GLY A 73 11.16 5.27 2.68
C GLY A 73 11.08 4.67 1.26
N HIS A 74 10.42 3.52 1.12
CA HIS A 74 10.18 2.97 -0.22
C HIS A 74 9.25 3.88 -1.02
N TYR A 75 8.20 4.40 -0.38
CA TYR A 75 7.26 5.32 -1.05
C TYR A 75 7.98 6.53 -1.62
N GLU A 76 8.83 7.18 -0.83
CA GLU A 76 9.59 8.35 -1.28
C GLU A 76 10.63 8.03 -2.35
N ARG A 77 11.24 6.83 -2.30
CA ARG A 77 12.23 6.46 -3.32
C ARG A 77 11.60 6.19 -4.69
N PHE A 78 10.35 5.75 -4.74
CA PHE A 78 9.69 5.39 -6.00
C PHE A 78 8.85 6.52 -6.57
N THR A 79 8.26 7.37 -5.72
CA THR A 79 7.24 8.34 -6.11
C THR A 79 7.67 9.77 -5.75
N ASN A 80 6.90 10.73 -6.23
CA ASN A 80 7.04 12.13 -5.85
C ASN A 80 6.07 12.51 -4.72
N ALA A 81 5.43 11.52 -4.10
CA ALA A 81 4.48 11.74 -3.01
C ALA A 81 5.17 12.40 -1.81
N GLN A 82 4.54 13.42 -1.26
CA GLN A 82 5.01 14.04 -0.02
C GLN A 82 4.54 13.19 1.16
N ILE A 83 5.48 12.55 1.81
CA ILE A 83 5.20 11.64 2.93
C ILE A 83 5.47 12.38 4.24
N LYS A 84 4.48 12.38 5.12
CA LYS A 84 4.53 13.05 6.42
C LYS A 84 4.02 12.10 7.51
N GLN A 85 4.02 12.59 8.74
CA GLN A 85 3.58 11.83 9.91
C GLN A 85 2.22 11.15 9.73
N ASP A 86 1.28 11.84 9.10
CA ASP A 86 -0.09 11.31 8.93
C ASP A 86 -0.21 10.25 7.83
N ASN A 87 0.87 10.00 7.09
CA ASN A 87 0.93 8.88 6.15
C ASN A 87 1.21 7.54 6.84
N ASN A 88 1.50 7.54 8.15
CA ASN A 88 1.66 6.32 8.94
C ASN A 88 0.60 6.25 10.05
N LEU A 89 -0.34 5.33 9.90
CA LEU A 89 -1.44 5.12 10.85
C LEU A 89 -1.19 3.81 11.61
N THR A 90 -0.93 3.90 12.91
CA THR A 90 -0.78 2.71 13.75
C THR A 90 -2.08 2.45 14.51
N THR A 91 -2.32 1.20 14.90
CA THR A 91 -3.43 0.86 15.79
C THR A 91 -3.36 1.74 17.06
N GLY A 92 -2.13 1.92 17.59
CA GLY A 92 -1.94 2.75 18.80
C GLY A 92 -2.44 4.18 18.61
N LYS A 93 -2.08 4.84 17.50
CA LYS A 93 -2.58 6.20 17.20
C LYS A 93 -4.11 6.25 17.14
N ILE A 94 -4.71 5.29 16.46
CA ILE A 94 -6.16 5.23 16.25
C ILE A 94 -6.88 5.04 17.61
N TYR A 95 -6.45 4.03 18.38
CA TYR A 95 -7.06 3.73 19.67
C TYR A 95 -6.87 4.90 20.66
N TYR A 96 -5.67 5.46 20.70
CA TYR A 96 -5.38 6.62 21.55
C TYR A 96 -6.34 7.78 21.22
N SER A 97 -6.53 8.07 19.93
CA SER A 97 -7.46 9.12 19.50
C SER A 97 -8.89 8.86 19.99
N VAL A 98 -9.38 7.62 19.80
CA VAL A 98 -10.74 7.26 20.21
C VAL A 98 -10.89 7.30 21.74
N ILE A 99 -9.91 6.79 22.47
CA ILE A 99 -9.91 6.82 23.96
C ILE A 99 -9.92 8.27 24.46
N MET A 100 -9.11 9.14 23.88
CA MET A 100 -9.07 10.55 24.29
C MET A 100 -10.38 11.27 23.98
N LYS A 101 -11.04 10.94 22.87
CA LYS A 101 -12.38 11.46 22.56
C LYS A 101 -13.41 10.99 23.58
N GLU A 102 -13.34 9.71 23.97
CA GLU A 102 -14.22 9.16 25.00
C GLU A 102 -14.03 9.91 26.34
N ARG A 103 -12.78 10.11 26.76
CA ARG A 103 -12.47 10.80 28.01
C ARG A 103 -12.96 12.26 28.03
N ARG A 104 -12.98 12.92 26.86
CA ARG A 104 -13.51 14.29 26.72
C ARG A 104 -15.05 14.34 26.66
N GLY A 105 -15.72 13.18 26.55
CA GLY A 105 -17.16 13.11 26.40
C GLY A 105 -17.70 13.30 25.00
N ASP A 106 -16.86 13.20 24.00
CA ASP A 106 -17.25 13.43 22.58
C ASP A 106 -18.34 12.45 22.11
N TYR A 107 -18.46 11.30 22.76
CA TYR A 107 -19.45 10.27 22.41
C TYR A 107 -20.75 10.36 23.25
N LEU A 108 -20.88 11.38 24.11
CA LEU A 108 -22.11 11.67 24.83
C LEU A 108 -22.64 10.46 25.63
N GLY A 109 -21.74 9.72 26.28
CA GLY A 109 -22.11 8.58 27.13
C GLY A 109 -22.43 7.28 26.39
N LYS A 110 -22.28 7.25 25.05
CA LYS A 110 -22.50 6.02 24.30
C LYS A 110 -21.39 5.00 24.56
N THR A 111 -21.73 3.70 24.46
CA THR A 111 -20.74 2.63 24.53
C THR A 111 -19.83 2.74 23.31
N VAL A 112 -18.52 2.88 23.53
CA VAL A 112 -17.52 3.00 22.46
C VAL A 112 -17.00 1.60 22.12
N GLN A 113 -17.03 1.23 20.84
CA GLN A 113 -16.73 -0.13 20.37
C GLN A 113 -15.83 -0.07 19.14
N ILE A 114 -15.26 -1.21 18.76
CA ILE A 114 -14.43 -1.30 17.55
C ILE A 114 -15.24 -0.84 16.33
N ILE A 115 -16.46 -1.37 16.20
CA ILE A 115 -17.41 -0.94 15.17
C ILE A 115 -18.55 -0.20 15.89
N PRO A 116 -18.81 1.07 15.56
CA PRO A 116 -18.20 1.83 14.45
C PRO A 116 -17.02 2.74 14.82
N HIS A 117 -16.69 2.93 16.10
CA HIS A 117 -15.86 4.05 16.53
C HIS A 117 -14.41 3.96 16.06
N ILE A 118 -13.78 2.77 16.17
CA ILE A 118 -12.41 2.56 15.68
C ILE A 118 -12.40 2.55 14.14
N THR A 119 -13.35 1.85 13.51
CA THR A 119 -13.42 1.82 12.05
C THR A 119 -13.68 3.20 11.45
N ASP A 120 -14.52 4.00 12.08
CA ASP A 120 -14.79 5.38 11.63
C ASP A 120 -13.54 6.26 11.77
N GLU A 121 -12.78 6.10 12.86
CA GLU A 121 -11.55 6.86 13.05
C GLU A 121 -10.50 6.50 11.98
N ILE A 122 -10.36 5.21 11.66
CA ILE A 122 -9.48 4.76 10.58
C ILE A 122 -9.90 5.39 9.26
N LYS A 123 -11.19 5.27 8.90
CA LYS A 123 -11.73 5.83 7.64
C LYS A 123 -11.53 7.33 7.58
N LYS A 124 -11.77 8.03 8.69
CA LYS A 124 -11.59 9.46 8.78
C LYS A 124 -10.13 9.86 8.55
N SER A 125 -9.20 9.13 9.15
CA SER A 125 -7.76 9.40 9.02
C SER A 125 -7.30 9.21 7.56
N ILE A 126 -7.71 8.12 6.92
CA ILE A 126 -7.39 7.86 5.50
C ILE A 126 -7.96 8.98 4.60
N LYS A 127 -9.24 9.30 4.78
CA LYS A 127 -9.91 10.33 3.98
C LYS A 127 -9.28 11.73 4.20
N LYS A 128 -8.82 12.00 5.43
CA LYS A 128 -8.14 13.26 5.78
C LYS A 128 -6.86 13.43 4.95
N VAL A 129 -5.99 12.41 4.94
CA VAL A 129 -4.73 12.47 4.17
C VAL A 129 -5.01 12.67 2.68
N ALA A 130 -5.96 11.91 2.13
CA ALA A 130 -6.34 12.03 0.73
C ALA A 130 -6.79 13.46 0.38
N LYS A 131 -7.60 14.06 1.25
CA LYS A 131 -8.12 15.41 1.06
C LYS A 131 -7.03 16.47 1.18
N GLU A 132 -6.17 16.36 2.20
CA GLU A 132 -5.11 17.35 2.46
C GLU A 132 -4.02 17.34 1.39
N ARG A 133 -3.76 16.17 0.79
CA ARG A 133 -2.78 16.08 -0.31
C ARG A 133 -3.38 16.43 -1.66
N ASP A 134 -4.72 16.49 -1.78
CA ASP A 134 -5.45 16.83 -3.01
C ASP A 134 -4.97 16.02 -4.22
N VAL A 135 -4.95 14.70 -4.05
CA VAL A 135 -4.39 13.77 -5.05
C VAL A 135 -5.50 13.04 -5.81
N ASP A 136 -5.15 12.54 -6.99
CA ASP A 136 -6.05 11.72 -7.81
C ASP A 136 -6.27 10.35 -7.17
N VAL A 137 -5.21 9.72 -6.66
CA VAL A 137 -5.26 8.36 -6.11
C VAL A 137 -4.51 8.29 -4.77
N THR A 138 -5.16 7.70 -3.78
CA THR A 138 -4.57 7.37 -2.48
C THR A 138 -4.36 5.87 -2.39
N ILE A 139 -3.13 5.44 -2.20
CA ILE A 139 -2.76 4.03 -2.04
C ILE A 139 -2.61 3.75 -0.55
N VAL A 140 -3.35 2.78 -0.03
CA VAL A 140 -3.36 2.47 1.41
C VAL A 140 -2.85 1.03 1.59
N GLU A 141 -1.66 0.89 2.13
CA GLU A 141 -1.08 -0.41 2.42
C GLU A 141 -1.47 -0.85 3.83
N ILE A 142 -2.08 -2.04 3.93
CA ILE A 142 -2.44 -2.62 5.22
C ILE A 142 -1.30 -3.54 5.67
N GLY A 143 -0.69 -3.20 6.78
CA GLY A 143 0.36 -4.01 7.41
C GLY A 143 -0.19 -5.30 7.99
N GLY A 144 0.72 -6.24 8.25
CA GLY A 144 0.35 -7.56 8.75
C GLY A 144 -0.20 -8.46 7.66
N THR A 145 -0.80 -9.55 8.08
CA THR A 145 -1.31 -10.61 7.21
C THR A 145 -2.83 -10.67 7.32
N VAL A 146 -3.51 -10.84 6.20
CA VAL A 146 -4.97 -11.06 6.22
C VAL A 146 -5.25 -12.34 7.01
N GLY A 147 -6.06 -12.22 8.06
CA GLY A 147 -6.36 -13.30 9.01
C GLY A 147 -5.80 -13.03 10.40
N ASP A 148 -4.83 -12.15 10.53
CA ASP A 148 -4.32 -11.75 11.85
C ASP A 148 -5.35 -10.89 12.59
N ILE A 149 -5.53 -11.18 13.86
CA ILE A 149 -6.51 -10.47 14.72
C ILE A 149 -6.22 -8.96 14.74
N GLU A 150 -4.95 -8.60 14.79
CA GLU A 150 -4.49 -7.21 14.90
C GLU A 150 -4.90 -6.37 13.67
N SER A 151 -4.99 -7.00 12.50
CA SER A 151 -5.32 -6.30 11.25
C SER A 151 -6.84 -6.12 11.06
N LEU A 152 -7.67 -6.85 11.81
CA LEU A 152 -9.12 -6.89 11.58
C LEU A 152 -9.79 -5.50 11.55
N PRO A 153 -9.47 -4.55 12.46
CA PRO A 153 -10.13 -3.24 12.38
C PRO A 153 -9.82 -2.48 11.10
N PHE A 154 -8.58 -2.59 10.58
CA PHE A 154 -8.20 -1.98 9.29
C PHE A 154 -8.93 -2.66 8.14
N LEU A 155 -8.97 -3.99 8.13
CA LEU A 155 -9.66 -4.75 7.08
C LEU A 155 -11.15 -4.43 7.04
N GLU A 156 -11.77 -4.32 8.21
CA GLU A 156 -13.19 -3.94 8.30
C GLU A 156 -13.40 -2.49 7.83
N ALA A 157 -12.50 -1.57 8.20
CA ALA A 157 -12.60 -0.18 7.78
C ALA A 157 -12.52 -0.06 6.25
N ILE A 158 -11.57 -0.78 5.59
CA ILE A 158 -11.48 -0.72 4.12
C ILE A 158 -12.67 -1.38 3.44
N ARG A 159 -13.21 -2.47 4.03
CA ARG A 159 -14.45 -3.09 3.52
C ARG A 159 -15.59 -2.08 3.53
N GLN A 160 -15.75 -1.34 4.64
CA GLN A 160 -16.75 -0.27 4.75
C GLN A 160 -16.49 0.85 3.74
N MET A 161 -15.24 1.29 3.60
CA MET A 161 -14.89 2.34 2.63
C MET A 161 -15.23 1.93 1.21
N ARG A 162 -14.93 0.67 0.82
CA ARG A 162 -15.27 0.19 -0.52
C ARG A 162 -16.77 0.23 -0.76
N TRP A 163 -17.56 -0.16 0.24
CA TRP A 163 -19.02 -0.11 0.16
C TRP A 163 -19.55 1.34 0.06
N GLU A 164 -19.03 2.21 0.92
CA GLU A 164 -19.45 3.63 0.96
C GLU A 164 -19.10 4.39 -0.32
N LEU A 165 -17.93 4.13 -0.89
CA LEU A 165 -17.43 4.83 -2.06
C LEU A 165 -18.05 4.31 -3.36
N GLY A 166 -18.33 3.02 -3.41
CA GLY A 166 -18.93 2.38 -4.57
C GLY A 166 -17.94 1.97 -5.66
N VAL A 167 -18.47 1.31 -6.67
CA VAL A 167 -17.70 0.77 -7.78
C VAL A 167 -17.03 1.90 -8.56
N GLY A 168 -15.76 1.71 -8.92
CA GLY A 168 -14.98 2.70 -9.67
C GLY A 168 -14.31 3.76 -8.81
N TYR A 169 -14.47 3.70 -7.48
CA TYR A 169 -13.81 4.65 -6.56
C TYR A 169 -12.82 3.98 -5.62
N ALA A 170 -12.94 2.69 -5.43
CA ALA A 170 -12.02 1.95 -4.56
C ALA A 170 -11.80 0.54 -5.10
N LEU A 171 -10.57 0.05 -5.02
CA LEU A 171 -10.28 -1.35 -5.34
C LEU A 171 -9.30 -1.94 -4.34
N ASN A 172 -9.31 -3.26 -4.23
CA ASN A 172 -8.41 -4.01 -3.36
C ASN A 172 -7.46 -4.85 -4.21
N ILE A 173 -6.17 -4.65 -4.01
CA ILE A 173 -5.10 -5.44 -4.62
C ILE A 173 -4.52 -6.34 -3.53
N HIS A 174 -4.56 -7.64 -3.75
CA HIS A 174 -4.05 -8.61 -2.77
C HIS A 174 -2.74 -9.21 -3.26
N VAL A 175 -1.75 -9.17 -2.41
CA VAL A 175 -0.42 -9.74 -2.70
C VAL A 175 -0.36 -11.16 -2.15
N THR A 176 -0.13 -12.07 -2.93
CA THR A 176 -0.10 -13.52 -2.71
C THR A 176 -1.47 -14.20 -2.57
N UNK A 177 -1.42 -15.59 -2.63
CA UNK A 177 -2.64 -16.37 -2.76
C UNK A 177 -3.21 -16.70 -1.40
N UNK A 178 -4.02 -16.53 -0.86
CA UNK A 178 -4.88 -16.92 0.17
C UNK A 178 -5.70 -15.79 0.65
N UNK A 179 -6.80 -15.85 0.43
CA UNK A 179 -7.68 -14.82 0.77
C UNK A 179 -8.69 -15.24 1.79
N UNK A 180 -8.57 -15.10 2.81
CA UNK A 180 -9.44 -15.32 3.92
C UNK A 180 -10.31 -14.12 4.20
N GLY A 181 -11.52 -14.14 3.61
CA GLY A 181 -12.52 -13.16 3.89
C GLY A 181 -12.44 -11.83 3.14
N ILE A 182 -11.45 -11.62 2.33
CA ILE A 182 -11.33 -10.44 1.46
C ILE A 182 -11.45 -10.90 0.01
N ILE A 183 -12.33 -10.25 -0.74
CA ILE A 183 -12.45 -10.49 -2.18
C ILE A 183 -11.59 -9.43 -2.87
N PRO A 184 -10.49 -9.81 -3.52
CA PRO A 184 -9.64 -8.85 -4.23
C PRO A 184 -10.24 -8.47 -5.57
N ASP A 185 -9.88 -7.31 -6.06
CA ASP A 185 -10.14 -6.91 -7.45
C ASP A 185 -8.98 -7.35 -8.34
N ILE A 186 -7.76 -7.35 -7.79
CA ILE A 186 -6.53 -7.72 -8.50
C ILE A 186 -5.67 -8.55 -7.54
N LEU A 187 -5.03 -9.58 -8.09
CA LEU A 187 -4.06 -10.42 -7.38
C LEU A 187 -2.66 -10.13 -7.92
N LEU A 188 -1.71 -9.84 -7.04
CA LEU A 188 -0.29 -9.82 -7.38
C LEU A 188 0.31 -11.14 -6.89
N CYS A 189 0.56 -12.04 -7.81
CA CYS A 189 1.06 -13.38 -7.52
C CYS A 189 2.58 -13.42 -7.55
N ARG A 190 3.21 -13.38 -6.39
CA ARG A 190 4.66 -13.49 -6.34
C ARG A 190 5.09 -14.89 -6.76
N THR A 191 6.10 -14.96 -7.61
CA THR A 191 6.58 -16.22 -8.16
C THR A 191 8.06 -16.14 -8.56
N GLU A 192 8.75 -17.25 -8.42
CA GLU A 192 10.11 -17.42 -8.95
C GLU A 192 10.09 -17.84 -10.42
N LYS A 193 8.97 -18.38 -10.88
CA LYS A 193 8.82 -18.93 -12.25
C LYS A 193 7.60 -18.32 -12.91
N HIS A 194 7.65 -18.24 -14.23
CA HIS A 194 6.53 -17.76 -15.03
C HIS A 194 5.27 -18.58 -14.76
N ILE A 195 4.15 -17.88 -14.53
CA ILE A 195 2.84 -18.51 -14.28
C ILE A 195 2.24 -18.90 -15.65
N LEU A 196 2.05 -20.19 -15.87
CA LEU A 196 1.46 -20.67 -17.11
C LEU A 196 0.01 -20.22 -17.25
N LYS A 197 -0.46 -20.11 -18.48
CA LYS A 197 -1.84 -19.68 -18.76
C LYS A 197 -2.89 -20.50 -17.99
N GLU A 198 -2.71 -21.82 -17.97
CA GLU A 198 -3.63 -22.72 -17.27
C GLU A 198 -3.61 -22.50 -15.75
N GLU A 199 -2.44 -22.19 -15.19
CA GLU A 199 -2.30 -21.89 -13.77
C GLU A 199 -2.97 -20.55 -13.44
N ARG A 200 -2.77 -19.55 -14.30
CA ARG A 200 -3.42 -18.24 -14.16
C ARG A 200 -4.95 -18.36 -14.15
N GLU A 201 -5.50 -19.20 -15.06
CA GLU A 201 -6.93 -19.46 -15.12
C GLU A 201 -7.45 -20.16 -13.86
N LYS A 202 -6.69 -21.12 -13.33
CA LYS A 202 -7.04 -21.80 -12.06
C LYS A 202 -7.03 -20.82 -10.88
N ILE A 203 -6.00 -20.00 -10.78
CA ILE A 203 -5.89 -18.97 -9.72
C ILE A 203 -7.09 -18.03 -9.81
N ALA A 204 -7.38 -17.54 -11.01
CA ALA A 204 -8.51 -16.63 -11.24
C ALA A 204 -9.84 -17.25 -10.76
N LEU A 205 -10.07 -18.49 -11.14
CA LEU A 205 -11.28 -19.21 -10.73
C LEU A 205 -11.38 -19.36 -9.20
N PHE A 206 -10.29 -19.81 -8.57
CA PHE A 206 -10.28 -20.03 -7.11
C PHE A 206 -10.41 -18.73 -6.31
N CYS A 207 -9.85 -17.65 -6.82
CA CYS A 207 -9.88 -16.37 -6.12
C CYS A 207 -11.04 -15.46 -6.55
N ASN A 208 -11.85 -15.94 -7.49
CA ASN A 208 -13.03 -15.23 -7.98
C ASN A 208 -12.68 -13.86 -8.58
N VAL A 209 -11.61 -13.83 -9.37
CA VAL A 209 -11.16 -12.64 -10.10
C VAL A 209 -11.10 -12.95 -11.61
N ASP A 210 -11.09 -11.91 -12.44
CA ASP A 210 -10.85 -12.08 -13.87
C ASP A 210 -9.42 -12.58 -14.11
N LYS A 211 -9.22 -13.39 -15.14
CA LYS A 211 -7.89 -13.92 -15.48
C LYS A 211 -6.85 -12.80 -15.75
N GLU A 212 -7.31 -11.68 -16.29
CA GLU A 212 -6.48 -10.50 -16.54
C GLU A 212 -6.08 -9.79 -15.22
N ALA A 213 -6.79 -10.10 -14.13
CA ALA A 213 -6.50 -9.51 -12.82
C ALA A 213 -5.52 -10.38 -11.99
N VAL A 214 -5.04 -11.48 -12.55
CA VAL A 214 -3.97 -12.29 -11.95
C VAL A 214 -2.65 -11.79 -12.56
N ILE A 215 -1.94 -10.96 -11.82
CA ILE A 215 -0.72 -10.29 -12.27
C ILE A 215 0.49 -11.04 -11.71
N GLU A 216 1.42 -11.36 -12.57
CA GLU A 216 2.67 -12.01 -12.17
C GLU A 216 3.61 -10.98 -11.52
N ALA A 217 4.09 -11.29 -10.33
CA ALA A 217 5.06 -10.48 -9.60
C ALA A 217 6.34 -11.33 -9.42
N SER A 218 7.06 -11.52 -10.52
CA SER A 218 8.28 -12.33 -10.53
C SER A 218 9.39 -11.68 -9.72
N ASP A 219 10.24 -12.50 -9.12
CA ASP A 219 11.42 -12.02 -8.41
C ASP A 219 12.34 -11.28 -9.38
N VAL A 220 12.86 -10.15 -8.93
CA VAL A 220 13.75 -9.29 -9.71
C VAL A 220 15.07 -9.09 -8.95
N LYS A 221 16.13 -8.80 -9.69
CA LYS A 221 17.44 -8.56 -9.09
C LYS A 221 17.48 -7.24 -8.30
N TYR A 222 16.83 -6.22 -8.83
CA TYR A 222 16.75 -4.90 -8.18
C TYR A 222 15.29 -4.51 -8.02
N ILE A 223 14.92 -4.10 -6.81
CA ILE A 223 13.51 -3.73 -6.51
C ILE A 223 12.97 -2.65 -7.45
N TYR A 224 13.85 -1.81 -7.99
CA TYR A 224 13.48 -0.74 -8.94
C TYR A 224 13.03 -1.26 -10.31
N GLU A 225 13.15 -2.56 -10.56
CA GLU A 225 12.62 -3.20 -11.78
C GLU A 225 11.12 -3.52 -11.66
N VAL A 226 10.57 -3.54 -10.43
CA VAL A 226 9.17 -3.93 -10.20
C VAL A 226 8.17 -3.05 -10.96
N PRO A 227 8.31 -1.71 -11.03
CA PRO A 227 7.39 -0.92 -11.86
C PRO A 227 7.38 -1.33 -13.34
N LEU A 228 8.56 -1.68 -13.89
CA LEU A 228 8.66 -2.14 -15.28
C LEU A 228 7.98 -3.50 -15.47
N LEU A 229 8.13 -4.39 -14.48
CA LEU A 229 7.45 -5.69 -14.49
C LEU A 229 5.94 -5.51 -14.50
N PHE A 230 5.43 -4.70 -13.58
CA PHE A 230 3.98 -4.45 -13.46
C PHE A 230 3.43 -3.75 -14.72
N LYS A 231 4.22 -2.86 -15.35
CA LYS A 231 3.83 -2.24 -16.62
C LYS A 231 3.68 -3.30 -17.72
N ARG A 232 4.64 -4.23 -17.82
CA ARG A 232 4.58 -5.32 -18.81
C ARG A 232 3.37 -6.24 -18.62
N GLU A 233 2.96 -6.44 -17.35
CA GLU A 233 1.76 -7.22 -17.01
C GLU A 233 0.46 -6.44 -17.23
N GLY A 234 0.52 -5.15 -17.58
CA GLY A 234 -0.66 -4.33 -17.84
C GLY A 234 -1.39 -3.88 -16.57
N LEU A 235 -0.71 -3.87 -15.43
CA LEU A 235 -1.33 -3.55 -14.15
C LEU A 235 -1.89 -2.13 -14.12
N ASP A 236 -1.17 -1.16 -14.69
CA ASP A 236 -1.62 0.23 -14.73
C ASP A 236 -2.91 0.39 -15.55
N ASP A 237 -2.99 -0.25 -16.72
CA ASP A 237 -4.20 -0.20 -17.56
C ASP A 237 -5.40 -0.80 -16.82
N LEU A 238 -5.15 -1.93 -16.13
CA LEU A 238 -6.21 -2.60 -15.35
C LEU A 238 -6.69 -1.72 -14.20
N ILE A 239 -5.78 -1.08 -13.47
CA ILE A 239 -6.13 -0.16 -12.38
C ILE A 239 -6.96 1.01 -12.91
N LEU A 240 -6.50 1.65 -14.00
CA LEU A 240 -7.21 2.80 -14.59
C LEU A 240 -8.62 2.39 -15.02
N LYS A 241 -8.74 1.24 -15.68
CA LYS A 241 -10.02 0.69 -16.10
C LYS A 241 -10.96 0.48 -14.91
N ARG A 242 -10.46 -0.19 -13.85
CA ARG A 242 -11.26 -0.50 -12.64
C ARG A 242 -11.69 0.76 -11.88
N LEU A 243 -10.85 1.77 -11.87
CA LEU A 243 -11.15 3.04 -11.19
C LEU A 243 -11.86 4.06 -12.08
N ASN A 244 -12.15 3.69 -13.34
CA ASN A 244 -12.78 4.61 -14.31
C ASN A 244 -11.98 5.92 -14.44
N ILE A 245 -10.64 5.80 -14.56
CA ILE A 245 -9.75 6.95 -14.75
C ILE A 245 -9.31 6.99 -16.21
N LYS A 246 -9.47 8.14 -16.83
CA LYS A 246 -8.92 8.41 -18.16
C LYS A 246 -7.57 9.08 -17.97
N SER A 247 -6.55 8.58 -18.61
CA SER A 247 -5.22 9.18 -18.58
C SER A 247 -4.52 8.95 -19.90
N GLU A 248 -3.54 9.78 -20.21
CA GLU A 248 -2.68 9.58 -21.37
C GLU A 248 -1.70 8.43 -21.08
N GLU A 249 -1.35 7.70 -22.13
CA GLU A 249 -0.31 6.70 -22.01
C GLU A 249 1.04 7.40 -21.99
N LYS A 250 1.76 7.21 -20.89
CA LYS A 250 3.15 7.65 -20.75
C LYS A 250 3.99 6.44 -20.38
N ASP A 251 5.23 6.43 -20.85
CA ASP A 251 6.13 5.31 -20.61
C ASP A 251 6.95 5.52 -19.32
N LEU A 252 7.65 4.48 -18.92
CA LEU A 252 8.58 4.49 -17.80
C LEU A 252 10.03 4.64 -18.30
N LYS A 253 10.23 5.20 -19.49
CA LYS A 253 11.54 5.27 -20.10
C LYS A 253 12.56 6.03 -19.24
N GLU A 254 12.14 7.15 -18.67
CA GLU A 254 13.02 7.91 -17.79
C GLU A 254 13.43 7.08 -16.57
N TRP A 255 12.48 6.37 -15.94
CA TRP A 255 12.76 5.48 -14.81
C TRP A 255 13.70 4.36 -15.23
N GLU A 256 13.45 3.73 -16.37
CA GLU A 256 14.30 2.68 -16.90
C GLU A 256 15.72 3.19 -17.17
N ASP A 257 15.86 4.32 -17.87
CA ASP A 257 17.16 4.85 -18.30
C ASP A 257 17.96 5.42 -17.13
N VAL A 258 17.32 6.19 -16.25
CA VAL A 258 18.03 6.94 -15.18
C VAL A 258 18.25 6.05 -13.96
N VAL A 259 17.32 5.16 -13.63
CA VAL A 259 17.42 4.34 -12.41
C VAL A 259 17.90 2.93 -12.75
N VAL A 260 17.11 2.17 -13.51
CA VAL A 260 17.36 0.72 -13.67
C VAL A 260 18.63 0.43 -14.45
N LYS A 261 18.83 1.10 -15.60
CA LYS A 261 20.04 0.87 -16.43
C LYS A 261 21.32 1.29 -15.69
N ARG A 262 21.26 2.36 -14.91
CA ARG A 262 22.46 2.79 -14.14
C ARG A 262 22.79 1.80 -13.03
N LEU A 263 21.79 1.25 -12.34
CA LEU A 263 22.02 0.20 -11.36
C LEU A 263 22.62 -1.06 -11.96
N LYS A 264 22.16 -1.43 -13.16
CA LYS A 264 22.66 -2.62 -13.86
C LYS A 264 24.07 -2.43 -14.42
N ASN A 265 24.43 -1.19 -14.74
CA ASN A 265 25.72 -0.87 -15.40
C ASN A 265 26.41 0.30 -14.66
N PRO A 266 26.87 0.08 -13.42
CA PRO A 266 27.56 1.14 -12.67
C PRO A 266 28.84 1.59 -13.38
N GLN A 267 29.01 2.90 -13.52
CA GLN A 267 30.17 3.49 -14.23
C GLN A 267 31.34 3.80 -13.29
N LYS A 268 31.07 3.93 -12.01
CA LYS A 268 32.08 4.29 -11.01
C LYS A 268 31.84 3.53 -9.71
N GLU A 269 32.91 3.30 -8.99
CA GLU A 269 32.87 2.70 -7.67
C GLU A 269 33.20 3.75 -6.61
N LEU A 270 32.44 3.81 -5.55
CA LEU A 270 32.65 4.70 -4.42
C LEU A 270 32.74 3.90 -3.14
N ARG A 271 33.58 4.33 -2.22
CA ARG A 271 33.67 3.73 -0.89
C ARG A 271 33.02 4.67 0.10
N ILE A 272 32.11 4.14 0.87
CA ILE A 272 31.39 4.88 1.91
C ILE A 272 31.61 4.14 3.22
N ALA A 273 32.00 4.87 4.26
CA ALA A 273 32.08 4.30 5.60
C ALA A 273 30.72 4.46 6.29
N VAL A 274 30.22 3.37 6.81
CA VAL A 274 29.04 3.37 7.67
C VAL A 274 29.55 3.19 9.10
N VAL A 275 29.35 4.18 9.93
CA VAL A 275 29.82 4.19 11.31
C VAL A 275 28.61 4.06 12.22
N GLY A 276 28.55 2.93 13.01
CA GLY A 276 27.47 2.67 13.95
C GLY A 276 27.94 2.75 15.40
#